data_de785fa5eef25986527020f8f0adf539
#
_entry.id   de785fa5eef25986527020f8f0adf539
#
_cell.length_a   1.000
_cell.length_b   1.000
_cell.length_c   1.000
_cell.angle_alpha   90.00
_cell.angle_beta   90.00
_cell.angle_gamma   90.00
#
_symmetry.space_group_name_H-M   'P 1'
#
loop_
_entity.id
_entity.type
_entity.pdbx_description
1 polymer ?
#
loop_
_entity_poly.entity_id
_entity_poly.type
_entity_poly.pdbx_seq_one_letter_code
_entity_poly.pdbx_strand_id
1 'polypeptide(L)'
;EGDTYKYEIRTQQGHIYEKADPYGFLHEIRPQNGSIVSKLKNFNWNDSSWISNRDSSSQINKPISVYEMHLGSWLHESTDNKYLEANGEQREAVPAADLKPGTRLLTYPELTKKLIPYVKERGFTHIELMPISEHPFDGSWGYQVTGWYAPTSRFGTPNEFREFVNKCHEEGIGVILDWVPGHFPKDKHGLAFFD
;
A
#
# COMPACT_ATOMS: atom_id res chain seq x y z
N GLU A 1 4.53 -2.64 20.21
CA GLU A 1 4.21 -2.90 18.80
C GLU A 1 2.72 -3.22 18.68
N GLY A 2 2.02 -2.60 17.73
CA GLY A 2 0.57 -2.73 17.59
C GLY A 2 -0.24 -1.64 18.34
N ASP A 3 0.38 -0.84 19.18
CA ASP A 3 -0.32 0.25 19.88
C ASP A 3 -0.67 1.37 18.88
N THR A 4 -1.90 1.85 18.95
CA THR A 4 -2.35 3.02 18.16
C THR A 4 -2.00 4.30 18.90
N TYR A 5 -1.55 5.31 18.17
CA TYR A 5 -1.21 6.61 18.71
C TYR A 5 -1.51 7.75 17.74
N LYS A 6 -1.57 8.97 18.29
CA LYS A 6 -1.59 10.24 17.59
C LYS A 6 -0.71 11.23 18.31
N TYR A 7 -0.29 12.27 17.61
CA TYR A 7 0.33 13.44 18.24
C TYR A 7 -0.74 14.45 18.66
N GLU A 8 -0.66 14.92 19.87
CA GLU A 8 -1.37 16.12 20.31
C GLU A 8 -0.47 17.33 20.09
N ILE A 9 -0.91 18.23 19.20
CA ILE A 9 -0.21 19.49 18.92
C ILE A 9 -1.00 20.62 19.54
N ARG A 10 -0.33 21.37 20.40
CA ARG A 10 -0.90 22.58 21.03
C ARG A 10 -0.31 23.82 20.36
N THR A 11 -1.16 24.59 19.68
CA THR A 11 -0.76 25.82 19.02
C THR A 11 -0.43 26.94 20.03
N GLN A 12 0.23 27.99 19.56
CA GLN A 12 0.48 29.18 20.39
C GLN A 12 -0.79 29.86 20.89
N GLN A 13 -1.91 29.74 20.15
CA GLN A 13 -3.22 30.26 20.54
C GLN A 13 -3.98 29.34 21.50
N GLY A 14 -3.39 28.18 21.88
CA GLY A 14 -3.99 27.24 22.81
C GLY A 14 -4.95 26.22 22.19
N HIS A 15 -5.11 26.19 20.86
CA HIS A 15 -5.86 25.14 20.19
C HIS A 15 -5.14 23.80 20.25
N ILE A 16 -5.89 22.70 20.36
CA ILE A 16 -5.36 21.34 20.39
C ILE A 16 -5.80 20.62 19.12
N TYR A 17 -4.84 20.04 18.42
CA TYR A 17 -5.06 19.19 17.25
C TYR A 17 -4.47 17.81 17.47
N GLU A 18 -5.25 16.79 17.13
CA GLU A 18 -4.74 15.40 17.06
C GLU A 18 -4.31 15.09 15.64
N LYS A 19 -3.06 14.64 15.47
CA LYS A 19 -2.42 14.39 14.19
C LYS A 19 -1.93 12.95 14.09
N ALA A 20 -2.12 12.35 12.93
CA ALA A 20 -1.42 11.13 12.58
C ALA A 20 0.09 11.41 12.44
N ASP A 21 0.91 10.40 12.64
CA ASP A 21 2.36 10.51 12.43
C ASP A 21 2.66 10.57 10.93
N PRO A 22 3.22 11.68 10.41
CA PRO A 22 3.54 11.80 9.00
C PRO A 22 4.67 10.86 8.54
N TYR A 23 5.45 10.31 9.48
CA TYR A 23 6.51 9.31 9.24
C TYR A 23 6.10 7.91 9.67
N GLY A 24 4.83 7.69 10.03
CA GLY A 24 4.29 6.39 10.37
C GLY A 24 4.40 5.40 9.20
N PHE A 25 4.78 4.15 9.50
CA PHE A 25 4.87 3.08 8.50
C PHE A 25 3.60 2.23 8.40
N LEU A 26 2.69 2.38 9.37
CA LEU A 26 1.42 1.67 9.42
C LEU A 26 0.37 2.57 10.07
N HIS A 27 -0.80 2.61 9.49
CA HIS A 27 -1.96 3.35 10.00
C HIS A 27 -3.16 2.44 10.20
N GLU A 28 -4.11 2.90 11.00
CA GLU A 28 -5.40 2.22 11.12
C GLU A 28 -6.15 2.19 9.79
N ILE A 29 -6.97 1.17 9.62
CA ILE A 29 -7.89 1.09 8.48
C ILE A 29 -8.99 2.15 8.68
N ARG A 30 -9.28 2.90 7.62
CA ARG A 30 -10.36 3.88 7.62
C ARG A 30 -11.69 3.26 8.12
N PRO A 31 -12.55 3.97 8.80
CA PRO A 31 -12.57 5.44 9.02
C PRO A 31 -11.64 5.92 10.15
N GLN A 32 -10.97 5.02 10.86
CA GLN A 32 -9.95 5.38 11.82
C GLN A 32 -8.76 6.05 11.14
N ASN A 33 -7.96 6.79 11.90
CA ASN A 33 -6.89 7.62 11.37
C ASN A 33 -5.70 7.79 12.32
N GLY A 34 -5.52 6.86 13.24
CA GLY A 34 -4.35 6.78 14.09
C GLY A 34 -3.18 6.11 13.37
N SER A 35 -1.98 6.37 13.83
CA SER A 35 -0.80 5.64 13.44
C SER A 35 -0.60 4.45 14.36
N ILE A 36 -0.01 3.37 13.83
CA ILE A 36 0.23 2.14 14.60
C ILE A 36 1.73 1.98 14.78
N VAL A 37 2.17 1.72 16.02
CA VAL A 37 3.58 1.43 16.33
C VAL A 37 3.98 0.14 15.63
N SER A 38 4.74 0.27 14.56
CA SER A 38 5.19 -0.84 13.72
C SER A 38 6.71 -0.83 13.59
N LYS A 39 7.33 -1.98 13.83
CA LYS A 39 8.73 -2.20 13.49
C LYS A 39 8.81 -2.74 12.07
N LEU A 40 9.51 -2.03 11.22
CA LEU A 40 9.96 -2.61 9.97
C LEU A 40 11.05 -3.63 10.32
N LYS A 41 10.64 -4.88 10.56
CA LYS A 41 11.58 -5.99 10.80
C LYS A 41 12.55 -6.08 9.63
N ASN A 42 13.76 -6.60 9.90
CA ASN A 42 14.67 -6.95 8.83
C ASN A 42 13.94 -7.87 7.86
N PHE A 43 13.83 -7.43 6.63
CA PHE A 43 13.19 -8.20 5.57
C PHE A 43 14.28 -8.86 4.72
N ASN A 44 14.17 -10.15 4.51
CA ASN A 44 15.11 -10.89 3.67
C ASN A 44 14.64 -10.81 2.22
N TRP A 45 15.29 -9.95 1.45
CA TRP A 45 15.06 -9.86 0.02
C TRP A 45 15.72 -11.05 -0.71
N ASN A 46 14.97 -11.70 -1.58
CA ASN A 46 15.45 -12.79 -2.44
C ASN A 46 15.62 -12.34 -3.89
N ASP A 47 15.76 -11.05 -4.11
CA ASP A 47 15.76 -10.40 -5.42
C ASP A 47 17.16 -10.03 -5.94
N SER A 48 18.21 -10.63 -5.39
CA SER A 48 19.60 -10.34 -5.78
C SER A 48 19.87 -10.51 -7.28
N SER A 49 19.23 -11.50 -7.91
CA SER A 49 19.32 -11.71 -9.37
C SER A 49 18.66 -10.56 -10.14
N TRP A 50 17.53 -10.06 -9.67
CA TRP A 50 16.86 -8.89 -10.25
C TRP A 50 17.75 -7.65 -10.16
N ILE A 51 18.29 -7.35 -8.99
CA ILE A 51 19.20 -6.21 -8.77
C ILE A 51 20.44 -6.30 -9.67
N SER A 52 21.11 -7.47 -9.71
CA SER A 52 22.30 -7.66 -10.55
C SER A 52 21.99 -7.49 -12.04
N ASN A 53 20.87 -8.02 -12.52
CA ASN A 53 20.43 -7.88 -13.90
C ASN A 53 20.08 -6.44 -14.25
N ARG A 54 19.47 -5.70 -13.33
CA ARG A 54 19.17 -4.28 -13.49
C ARG A 54 20.43 -3.45 -13.65
N ASP A 55 21.43 -3.70 -12.82
CA ASP A 55 22.68 -2.93 -12.82
C ASP A 55 23.61 -3.27 -14.00
N SER A 56 23.59 -4.53 -14.47
CA SER A 56 24.44 -4.99 -15.56
C SER A 56 23.90 -4.71 -16.96
N SER A 57 22.60 -4.48 -17.08
CA SER A 57 21.95 -4.24 -18.37
C SER A 57 21.57 -2.78 -18.52
N SER A 58 21.93 -2.16 -19.65
CA SER A 58 21.34 -0.88 -20.02
C SER A 58 19.83 -1.06 -20.20
N GLN A 59 19.05 -0.75 -19.17
CA GLN A 59 17.57 -0.83 -19.22
C GLN A 59 16.99 0.05 -20.33
N ILE A 60 17.71 1.14 -20.67
CA ILE A 60 17.33 2.08 -21.75
C ILE A 60 17.22 1.39 -23.11
N ASN A 61 17.96 0.32 -23.32
CA ASN A 61 18.02 -0.39 -24.61
C ASN A 61 17.09 -1.62 -24.66
N LYS A 62 16.25 -1.84 -23.66
CA LYS A 62 15.29 -2.95 -23.63
C LYS A 62 13.86 -2.43 -23.79
N PRO A 63 12.99 -3.19 -24.48
CA PRO A 63 11.58 -2.85 -24.51
C PRO A 63 10.97 -2.95 -23.12
N ILE A 64 10.13 -1.97 -22.76
CA ILE A 64 9.37 -1.93 -21.54
C ILE A 64 7.88 -1.99 -21.88
N SER A 65 7.15 -2.84 -21.20
CA SER A 65 5.68 -2.90 -21.25
C SER A 65 5.16 -2.80 -19.82
N VAL A 66 4.41 -1.75 -19.53
CA VAL A 66 3.93 -1.42 -18.19
C VAL A 66 2.44 -1.74 -18.08
N TYR A 67 2.05 -2.43 -17.04
CA TYR A 67 0.67 -2.64 -16.65
C TYR A 67 0.34 -1.70 -15.47
N GLU A 68 -0.30 -0.57 -15.78
CA GLU A 68 -0.79 0.37 -14.77
C GLU A 68 -2.11 -0.13 -14.19
N MET A 69 -2.24 -0.09 -12.86
CA MET A 69 -3.45 -0.56 -12.21
C MET A 69 -3.67 0.02 -10.81
N HIS A 70 -4.93 0.11 -10.41
CA HIS A 70 -5.34 0.44 -9.04
C HIS A 70 -5.68 -0.85 -8.29
N LEU A 71 -4.98 -1.13 -7.20
CA LEU A 71 -5.14 -2.38 -6.44
C LEU A 71 -6.56 -2.59 -5.94
N GLY A 72 -7.23 -1.51 -5.53
CA GLY A 72 -8.57 -1.56 -4.95
C GLY A 72 -9.70 -1.76 -5.95
N SER A 73 -9.45 -1.66 -7.27
CA SER A 73 -10.47 -1.82 -8.30
C SER A 73 -10.20 -2.95 -9.30
N TRP A 74 -9.02 -3.56 -9.23
CA TRP A 74 -8.61 -4.56 -10.21
C TRP A 74 -9.43 -5.85 -10.13
N LEU A 75 -9.51 -6.45 -8.95
CA LEU A 75 -10.35 -7.62 -8.65
C LEU A 75 -10.85 -7.54 -7.19
N HIS A 76 -11.98 -8.20 -6.97
CA HIS A 76 -12.58 -8.33 -5.64
C HIS A 76 -12.89 -9.79 -5.33
N GLU A 77 -12.95 -10.13 -4.05
CA GLU A 77 -13.37 -11.42 -3.55
C GLU A 77 -14.71 -11.34 -2.83
N SER A 78 -15.38 -12.50 -2.67
CA SER A 78 -16.55 -12.57 -1.80
C SER A 78 -16.15 -12.42 -0.34
N THR A 79 -16.97 -11.72 0.45
CA THR A 79 -16.79 -11.63 1.91
C THR A 79 -16.98 -12.99 2.60
N ASP A 80 -17.64 -13.95 1.95
CA ASP A 80 -17.80 -15.33 2.47
C ASP A 80 -16.49 -16.12 2.38
N ASN A 81 -15.58 -15.71 1.50
CA ASN A 81 -14.25 -16.28 1.38
C ASN A 81 -13.36 -15.70 2.46
N LYS A 82 -13.25 -16.41 3.59
CA LYS A 82 -12.25 -16.10 4.59
C LYS A 82 -10.85 -16.28 4.00
N TYR A 83 -9.98 -15.31 4.20
CA TYR A 83 -8.59 -15.47 3.84
C TYR A 83 -7.73 -15.55 5.10
N LEU A 84 -6.64 -16.28 4.96
CA LEU A 84 -5.63 -16.40 5.99
C LEU A 84 -4.53 -15.37 5.69
N GLU A 85 -4.09 -14.64 6.68
CA GLU A 85 -2.84 -13.89 6.61
C GLU A 85 -1.64 -14.83 6.41
N ALA A 86 -0.51 -14.28 6.03
CA ALA A 86 0.72 -15.06 5.87
C ALA A 86 1.15 -15.79 7.15
N ASN A 87 0.71 -15.30 8.32
CA ASN A 87 0.94 -15.91 9.65
C ASN A 87 -0.11 -16.97 10.05
N GLY A 88 -1.13 -17.23 9.20
CA GLY A 88 -2.22 -18.16 9.47
C GLY A 88 -3.39 -17.59 10.26
N GLU A 89 -3.36 -16.32 10.64
CA GLU A 89 -4.47 -15.64 11.33
C GLU A 89 -5.56 -15.22 10.32
N GLN A 90 -6.80 -15.15 10.80
CA GLN A 90 -7.92 -14.65 10.00
C GLN A 90 -7.99 -13.12 10.13
N ARG A 91 -8.03 -12.47 8.99
CA ARG A 91 -8.22 -11.03 8.93
C ARG A 91 -9.67 -10.69 8.59
N GLU A 92 -10.19 -9.64 9.21
CA GLU A 92 -11.47 -9.09 8.83
C GLU A 92 -11.40 -8.49 7.42
N ALA A 93 -12.47 -8.73 6.66
CA ALA A 93 -12.61 -8.14 5.33
C ALA A 93 -12.60 -6.61 5.43
N VAL A 94 -11.81 -5.94 4.58
CA VAL A 94 -11.85 -4.49 4.46
C VAL A 94 -12.93 -4.13 3.44
N PRO A 95 -14.07 -3.61 3.87
CA PRO A 95 -15.08 -3.13 2.95
C PRO A 95 -14.55 -1.87 2.28
N ALA A 96 -14.65 -1.77 0.96
CA ALA A 96 -14.51 -0.51 0.27
C ALA A 96 -15.89 0.11 0.12
N ALA A 97 -15.98 1.42 0.31
CA ALA A 97 -17.27 2.13 0.33
C ALA A 97 -18.07 1.96 -0.97
N ASP A 98 -17.39 1.73 -2.09
CA ASP A 98 -17.98 1.67 -3.43
C ASP A 98 -18.12 0.23 -3.97
N LEU A 99 -17.83 -0.79 -3.15
CA LEU A 99 -17.96 -2.18 -3.58
C LEU A 99 -19.41 -2.66 -3.47
N LYS A 100 -19.74 -3.61 -4.35
CA LYS A 100 -21.01 -4.35 -4.24
C LYS A 100 -21.09 -5.02 -2.86
N PRO A 101 -22.25 -5.02 -2.20
CA PRO A 101 -22.44 -5.76 -0.97
C PRO A 101 -21.96 -7.21 -1.12
N GLY A 102 -21.29 -7.74 -0.10
CA GLY A 102 -20.74 -9.09 -0.13
C GLY A 102 -19.40 -9.23 -0.85
N THR A 103 -18.74 -8.13 -1.22
CA THR A 103 -17.40 -8.15 -1.80
C THR A 103 -16.38 -7.44 -0.91
N ARG A 104 -15.11 -7.84 -1.03
CA ARG A 104 -13.96 -7.29 -0.32
C ARG A 104 -12.77 -7.03 -1.23
N LEU A 105 -11.85 -6.21 -0.76
CA LEU A 105 -10.56 -6.00 -1.41
C LEU A 105 -9.68 -7.26 -1.31
N LEU A 106 -8.78 -7.42 -2.26
CA LEU A 106 -7.70 -8.41 -2.18
C LEU A 106 -6.60 -7.91 -1.25
N THR A 107 -5.96 -8.85 -0.57
CA THR A 107 -4.75 -8.59 0.21
C THR A 107 -3.49 -8.65 -0.66
N TYR A 108 -2.35 -8.10 -0.19
CA TYR A 108 -1.07 -8.25 -0.87
C TYR A 108 -0.70 -9.71 -1.17
N PRO A 109 -0.87 -10.69 -0.24
CA PRO A 109 -0.66 -12.10 -0.56
C PRO A 109 -1.58 -12.65 -1.65
N GLU A 110 -2.84 -12.23 -1.70
CA GLU A 110 -3.77 -12.64 -2.76
C GLU A 110 -3.44 -11.99 -4.11
N LEU A 111 -3.05 -10.71 -4.08
CA LEU A 111 -2.54 -9.99 -5.25
C LEU A 111 -1.28 -10.68 -5.81
N THR A 112 -0.35 -11.08 -4.95
CA THR A 112 0.82 -11.85 -5.35
C THR A 112 0.43 -13.10 -6.14
N LYS A 113 -0.56 -13.84 -5.66
CA LYS A 113 -1.00 -15.10 -6.29
C LYS A 113 -1.76 -14.89 -7.59
N LYS A 114 -2.47 -13.78 -7.75
CA LYS A 114 -3.37 -13.53 -8.89
C LYS A 114 -2.77 -12.58 -9.94
N LEU A 115 -2.17 -11.49 -9.49
CA LEU A 115 -1.67 -10.44 -10.38
C LEU A 115 -0.37 -10.82 -11.07
N ILE A 116 0.57 -11.41 -10.37
CA ILE A 116 1.88 -11.77 -10.95
C ILE A 116 1.73 -12.74 -12.12
N PRO A 117 1.01 -13.87 -12.01
CA PRO A 117 0.77 -14.75 -13.15
C PRO A 117 0.03 -14.04 -14.30
N TYR A 118 -0.96 -13.21 -13.99
CA TYR A 118 -1.72 -12.45 -14.98
C TYR A 118 -0.83 -11.53 -15.82
N VAL A 119 0.02 -10.76 -15.17
CA VAL A 119 0.95 -9.81 -15.83
C VAL A 119 1.99 -10.55 -16.67
N LYS A 120 2.54 -11.64 -16.12
CA LYS A 120 3.56 -12.48 -16.77
C LYS A 120 3.01 -13.16 -18.02
N GLU A 121 1.82 -13.76 -17.94
CA GLU A 121 1.16 -14.42 -19.07
C GLU A 121 0.92 -13.46 -20.25
N ARG A 122 0.68 -12.18 -19.96
CA ARG A 122 0.43 -11.14 -20.96
C ARG A 122 1.69 -10.44 -21.47
N GLY A 123 2.87 -10.83 -20.97
CA GLY A 123 4.15 -10.31 -21.43
C GLY A 123 4.49 -8.90 -20.94
N PHE A 124 3.84 -8.41 -19.91
CA PHE A 124 4.26 -7.16 -19.28
C PHE A 124 5.55 -7.34 -18.51
N THR A 125 6.41 -6.32 -18.55
CA THR A 125 7.70 -6.31 -17.85
C THR A 125 7.64 -5.60 -16.51
N HIS A 126 6.67 -4.72 -16.32
CA HIS A 126 6.49 -3.91 -15.12
C HIS A 126 5.02 -3.82 -14.73
N ILE A 127 4.79 -3.66 -13.44
CA ILE A 127 3.52 -3.23 -12.87
C ILE A 127 3.72 -1.81 -12.36
N GLU A 128 2.85 -0.89 -12.75
CA GLU A 128 2.75 0.44 -12.15
C GLU A 128 1.54 0.47 -11.23
N LEU A 129 1.79 0.69 -9.95
CA LEU A 129 0.74 0.81 -8.96
C LEU A 129 0.34 2.28 -8.82
N MET A 130 -0.90 2.60 -9.16
CA MET A 130 -1.53 3.86 -8.76
C MET A 130 -1.35 4.04 -7.25
N PRO A 131 -1.41 5.27 -6.70
CA PRO A 131 -0.89 5.57 -5.36
C PRO A 131 -1.35 4.59 -4.30
N ILE A 132 -0.40 3.93 -3.66
CA ILE A 132 -0.62 2.95 -2.57
C ILE A 132 -0.31 3.53 -1.20
N SER A 133 0.13 4.78 -1.10
CA SER A 133 0.32 5.45 0.17
C SER A 133 -0.99 5.59 0.94
N GLU A 134 -0.93 5.60 2.27
CA GLU A 134 -2.15 5.65 3.09
C GLU A 134 -2.96 6.93 2.83
N HIS A 135 -4.26 6.77 2.68
CA HIS A 135 -5.20 7.83 2.33
C HIS A 135 -6.58 7.57 2.95
N PRO A 136 -7.34 8.62 3.35
CA PRO A 136 -8.62 8.45 4.03
C PRO A 136 -9.79 8.15 3.09
N PHE A 137 -9.73 8.61 1.83
CA PHE A 137 -10.84 8.59 0.90
C PHE A 137 -10.61 7.66 -0.28
N ASP A 138 -11.38 6.57 -0.39
CA ASP A 138 -11.25 5.57 -1.46
C ASP A 138 -11.45 6.16 -2.85
N GLY A 139 -12.41 7.07 -3.02
CA GLY A 139 -12.70 7.71 -4.30
C GLY A 139 -11.55 8.60 -4.83
N SER A 140 -10.53 8.88 -4.03
CA SER A 140 -9.32 9.57 -4.48
C SER A 140 -8.35 8.64 -5.23
N TRP A 141 -8.57 7.32 -5.21
CA TRP A 141 -7.66 6.31 -5.75
C TRP A 141 -6.23 6.39 -5.19
N GLY A 142 -6.09 6.93 -3.97
CA GLY A 142 -4.80 7.14 -3.31
C GLY A 142 -4.13 8.48 -3.60
N TYR A 143 -4.72 9.37 -4.43
CA TYR A 143 -4.13 10.67 -4.73
C TYR A 143 -4.27 11.70 -3.60
N GLN A 144 -5.08 11.44 -2.57
CA GLN A 144 -5.21 12.29 -1.38
C GLN A 144 -4.48 11.68 -0.19
N VAL A 145 -3.17 11.71 -0.23
CA VAL A 145 -2.27 11.03 0.71
C VAL A 145 -2.28 11.71 2.08
N THR A 146 -2.35 10.91 3.14
CA THR A 146 -2.14 11.34 4.54
C THR A 146 -0.95 10.64 5.21
N GLY A 147 -0.50 9.49 4.69
CA GLY A 147 0.64 8.75 5.20
C GLY A 147 1.63 8.37 4.08
N TRP A 148 2.58 9.25 3.76
CA TRP A 148 3.49 9.07 2.61
C TRP A 148 4.43 7.87 2.72
N TYR A 149 4.76 7.45 3.94
CA TYR A 149 5.71 6.36 4.21
C TYR A 149 5.03 5.04 4.56
N ALA A 150 3.71 5.01 4.58
CA ALA A 150 2.92 3.82 4.86
C ALA A 150 2.24 3.32 3.58
N PRO A 151 2.46 2.06 3.15
CA PRO A 151 1.54 1.44 2.23
C PRO A 151 0.18 1.31 2.90
N THR A 152 -0.88 1.59 2.15
CA THR A 152 -2.23 1.60 2.74
C THR A 152 -2.58 0.26 3.39
N SER A 153 -3.11 0.33 4.59
CA SER A 153 -3.54 -0.82 5.39
C SER A 153 -4.72 -1.60 4.78
N ARG A 154 -5.34 -1.06 3.73
CA ARG A 154 -6.44 -1.72 3.01
C ARG A 154 -6.09 -3.10 2.50
N PHE A 155 -4.85 -3.28 2.05
CA PHE A 155 -4.40 -4.50 1.39
C PHE A 155 -3.50 -5.36 2.27
N GLY A 156 -3.09 -4.87 3.44
CA GLY A 156 -2.23 -5.62 4.35
C GLY A 156 -1.21 -4.77 5.09
N THR A 157 -0.20 -5.46 5.58
CA THR A 157 0.90 -4.87 6.33
C THR A 157 2.04 -4.39 5.43
N PRO A 158 2.94 -3.51 5.90
CA PRO A 158 4.13 -3.12 5.17
C PRO A 158 5.04 -4.30 4.78
N ASN A 159 5.10 -5.34 5.61
CA ASN A 159 5.90 -6.52 5.28
C ASN A 159 5.26 -7.38 4.19
N GLU A 160 3.95 -7.50 4.14
CA GLU A 160 3.24 -8.17 3.05
C GLU A 160 3.41 -7.41 1.73
N PHE A 161 3.43 -6.07 1.77
CA PHE A 161 3.76 -5.27 0.58
C PHE A 161 5.20 -5.51 0.10
N ARG A 162 6.18 -5.57 1.02
CA ARG A 162 7.55 -5.92 0.67
C ARG A 162 7.64 -7.31 0.03
N GLU A 163 6.91 -8.28 0.58
CA GLU A 163 6.86 -9.63 0.01
C GLU A 163 6.24 -9.64 -1.39
N PHE A 164 5.20 -8.85 -1.62
CA PHE A 164 4.63 -8.67 -2.95
C PHE A 164 5.68 -8.15 -3.95
N VAL A 165 6.44 -7.11 -3.59
CA VAL A 165 7.51 -6.56 -4.43
C VAL A 165 8.62 -7.59 -4.67
N ASN A 166 9.04 -8.28 -3.59
CA ASN A 166 10.04 -9.33 -3.67
C ASN A 166 9.63 -10.44 -4.66
N LYS A 167 8.38 -10.87 -4.60
CA LYS A 167 7.84 -11.88 -5.54
C LYS A 167 7.74 -11.36 -6.98
N CYS A 168 7.42 -10.09 -7.19
CA CYS A 168 7.50 -9.49 -8.52
C CYS A 168 8.92 -9.58 -9.08
N HIS A 169 9.92 -9.21 -8.30
CA HIS A 169 11.34 -9.26 -8.69
C HIS A 169 11.83 -10.69 -8.96
N GLU A 170 11.45 -11.67 -8.12
CA GLU A 170 11.74 -13.08 -8.34
C GLU A 170 11.20 -13.59 -9.68
N GLU A 171 10.06 -13.08 -10.12
CA GLU A 171 9.42 -13.42 -11.39
C GLU A 171 9.86 -12.53 -12.57
N GLY A 172 10.84 -11.65 -12.35
CA GLY A 172 11.41 -10.78 -13.38
C GLY A 172 10.53 -9.58 -13.74
N ILE A 173 9.62 -9.20 -12.85
CA ILE A 173 8.67 -8.07 -13.03
C ILE A 173 9.12 -6.89 -12.17
N GLY A 174 9.30 -5.71 -12.78
CA GLY A 174 9.56 -4.47 -12.07
C GLY A 174 8.30 -3.89 -11.45
N VAL A 175 8.46 -3.15 -10.35
CA VAL A 175 7.35 -2.44 -9.69
C VAL A 175 7.66 -0.95 -9.71
N ILE A 176 6.71 -0.17 -10.24
CA ILE A 176 6.72 1.29 -10.27
C ILE A 176 5.62 1.74 -9.31
N LEU A 177 5.95 2.71 -8.46
CA LEU A 177 4.99 3.33 -7.54
C LEU A 177 4.67 4.74 -8.03
N ASP A 178 3.40 5.01 -8.26
CA ASP A 178 2.92 6.37 -8.45
C ASP A 178 2.94 7.09 -7.10
N TRP A 179 3.82 8.07 -6.96
CA TRP A 179 4.02 8.80 -5.73
C TRP A 179 3.59 10.25 -5.85
N VAL A 180 2.71 10.69 -4.95
CA VAL A 180 2.02 11.99 -4.99
C VAL A 180 2.54 12.91 -3.90
N PRO A 181 3.63 13.67 -4.11
CA PRO A 181 4.25 14.50 -3.07
C PRO A 181 3.57 15.85 -2.87
N GLY A 182 2.67 16.26 -3.75
CA GLY A 182 2.14 17.63 -3.81
C GLY A 182 0.67 17.80 -3.43
N HIS A 183 -0.06 16.71 -3.16
CA HIS A 183 -1.47 16.78 -2.77
C HIS A 183 -1.62 16.62 -1.26
N PHE A 184 -2.14 17.66 -0.60
CA PHE A 184 -2.40 17.67 0.85
C PHE A 184 -3.90 17.76 1.08
N PRO A 185 -4.59 16.63 1.37
CA PRO A 185 -6.01 16.65 1.67
C PRO A 185 -6.27 17.45 2.96
N LYS A 186 -7.41 18.13 3.01
CA LYS A 186 -7.78 19.00 4.15
C LYS A 186 -8.30 18.22 5.38
N ASP A 187 -7.96 16.97 5.48
CA ASP A 187 -8.30 16.13 6.63
C ASP A 187 -7.56 16.62 7.87
N LYS A 188 -8.28 16.79 8.97
CA LYS A 188 -7.74 17.38 10.20
C LYS A 188 -6.56 16.64 10.80
N HIS A 189 -6.46 15.32 10.56
CA HIS A 189 -5.36 14.49 11.04
C HIS A 189 -4.14 14.50 10.11
N GLY A 190 -4.26 15.07 8.90
CA GLY A 190 -3.21 15.16 7.92
C GLY A 190 -2.34 16.43 8.03
N LEU A 191 -1.46 16.63 7.05
CA LEU A 191 -0.44 17.70 7.07
C LEU A 191 -0.94 19.08 6.64
N ALA A 192 -2.14 19.20 6.03
CA ALA A 192 -2.62 20.50 5.52
C ALA A 192 -2.71 21.60 6.58
N PHE A 193 -2.88 21.21 7.86
CA PHE A 193 -2.93 22.09 9.02
C PHE A 193 -2.15 21.44 10.16
N PHE A 194 -0.85 21.25 9.98
CA PHE A 194 -0.08 20.48 10.95
C PHE A 194 0.33 21.33 12.16
N ASP A 195 0.60 22.63 11.99
CA ASP A 195 1.01 23.60 13.00
C ASP A 195 0.06 24.80 13.09
#